data_48efa759371b5a6546e8e0cc63c3e6b0
#
_entry.id   48efa759371b5a6546e8e0cc63c3e6b0
#
_cell.length_a   1.000
_cell.length_b   1.000
_cell.length_c   1.000
_cell.angle_alpha   90.00
_cell.angle_beta   90.00
_cell.angle_gamma   90.00
#
_symmetry.space_group_name_H-M   'P 1'
#
loop_
_entity.id
_entity.type
_entity.pdbx_description
1 polymer ?
#
loop_
_entity_poly.entity_id
_entity_poly.type
_entity_poly.pdbx_seq_one_letter_code
_entity_poly.pdbx_strand_id
1 'polypeptide(L)'
;MKQDWWEITSETIRDTPFLAVYTDRIHYNIDHIITEVKGDVTRLRPHIKTHKMGEVLELFKDKGINKVKCATIAEAELCAMHHIPDILLAYQPTGAVKQKRWLALLQKYTSLSFSTITDNFETADELSKLGQSNNQVFRLYLDMNVGMNRTGVHYKSKWNQLVYKIAQLPNIRLMGLHIYDGHLHGSLKERFEEAESVFSLLWRELDLLQENLGFSLKFVAGGSGTFPFYAAQKDVECSPGTFVFWDTNYRIHLPEQKFFPAAVLVGTIISKPSENTLCVDLGYKSVASENSLDKRLTILNDENLIPVSHSEEHLVLENTGDKQYRIGELIYAVPYHICPTCALYDTVQVVNSQHEIYDEWTVLARKRKINI
;
A
#
# COMPACT_ATOMS: atom_id res chain seq x y z
N MET A 1 7.85 3.35 35.73
CA MET A 1 7.86 4.28 34.58
C MET A 1 6.78 3.80 33.63
N LYS A 2 6.08 4.70 32.91
CA LYS A 2 5.11 4.29 31.93
C LYS A 2 5.87 3.74 30.73
N GLN A 3 5.59 2.51 30.31
CA GLN A 3 6.24 1.87 29.15
C GLN A 3 5.87 2.63 27.87
N ASP A 4 6.84 2.87 27.01
CA ASP A 4 6.59 3.51 25.73
C ASP A 4 5.85 2.56 24.80
N TRP A 5 4.98 3.09 23.93
CA TRP A 5 4.09 2.29 23.08
C TRP A 5 4.80 1.30 22.15
N TRP A 6 6.08 1.51 21.91
CA TRP A 6 6.90 0.71 21.00
C TRP A 6 7.79 -0.32 21.71
N GLU A 7 7.95 -0.22 23.04
CA GLU A 7 8.75 -1.17 23.80
C GLU A 7 8.09 -2.54 23.83
N ILE A 8 8.91 -3.58 23.70
CA ILE A 8 8.48 -4.98 23.74
C ILE A 8 8.99 -5.60 25.04
N THR A 9 8.16 -6.42 25.68
CA THR A 9 8.50 -7.13 26.91
C THR A 9 9.68 -8.07 26.68
N SER A 10 10.73 -7.99 27.50
CA SER A 10 12.02 -8.67 27.31
C SER A 10 11.90 -10.19 27.10
N GLU A 11 10.97 -10.82 27.82
CA GLU A 11 10.75 -12.27 27.78
C GLU A 11 10.21 -12.77 26.44
N THR A 12 9.65 -11.87 25.63
CA THR A 12 9.06 -12.24 24.32
C THR A 12 9.91 -11.84 23.13
N ILE A 13 11.02 -11.13 23.33
CA ILE A 13 11.93 -10.67 22.28
C ILE A 13 12.41 -11.85 21.41
N ARG A 14 12.52 -11.61 20.12
CA ARG A 14 13.03 -12.55 19.12
C ARG A 14 14.42 -12.11 18.65
N ASP A 15 15.07 -13.00 17.89
CA ASP A 15 16.36 -12.70 17.23
C ASP A 15 16.23 -11.50 16.30
N THR A 16 17.15 -10.55 16.42
CA THR A 16 17.16 -9.31 15.64
C THR A 16 18.04 -9.45 14.37
N PRO A 17 17.82 -8.66 13.32
CA PRO A 17 16.79 -7.64 13.21
C PRO A 17 15.42 -8.21 12.79
N PHE A 18 14.35 -7.62 13.27
CA PHE A 18 12.99 -7.97 12.83
C PHE A 18 12.10 -6.72 12.69
N LEU A 19 11.00 -6.89 11.93
CA LEU A 19 9.93 -5.91 11.85
C LEU A 19 8.81 -6.34 12.80
N ALA A 20 8.48 -5.48 13.75
CA ALA A 20 7.34 -5.65 14.67
C ALA A 20 6.12 -4.90 14.14
N VAL A 21 4.92 -5.49 14.25
CA VAL A 21 3.64 -4.84 13.95
C VAL A 21 2.74 -4.85 15.18
N TYR A 22 2.13 -3.71 15.51
CA TYR A 22 1.35 -3.48 16.73
C TYR A 22 -0.14 -3.52 16.40
N THR A 23 -0.83 -4.57 16.82
CA THR A 23 -2.22 -4.85 16.44
C THR A 23 -3.20 -3.80 16.90
N ASP A 24 -3.06 -3.23 18.08
CA ASP A 24 -3.90 -2.16 18.60
C ASP A 24 -3.85 -0.91 17.70
N ARG A 25 -2.67 -0.56 17.18
CA ARG A 25 -2.48 0.55 16.24
C ARG A 25 -3.01 0.25 14.84
N ILE A 26 -2.87 -1.00 14.38
CA ILE A 26 -3.48 -1.45 13.13
C ILE A 26 -5.00 -1.33 13.23
N HIS A 27 -5.61 -1.80 14.31
CA HIS A 27 -7.05 -1.68 14.54
C HIS A 27 -7.49 -0.22 14.58
N TYR A 28 -6.77 0.63 15.31
CA TYR A 28 -7.05 2.07 15.33
C TYR A 28 -7.03 2.67 13.92
N ASN A 29 -6.01 2.37 13.14
CA ASN A 29 -5.85 2.90 11.78
C ASN A 29 -6.97 2.43 10.85
N ILE A 30 -7.42 1.18 10.98
CA ILE A 30 -8.56 0.63 10.22
C ILE A 30 -9.86 1.32 10.65
N ASP A 31 -10.10 1.49 11.94
CA ASP A 31 -11.30 2.17 12.44
C ASP A 31 -11.31 3.67 12.05
N HIS A 32 -10.14 4.29 12.08
CA HIS A 32 -10.00 5.69 11.66
C HIS A 32 -10.31 5.89 10.17
N ILE A 33 -9.79 5.05 9.27
CA ILE A 33 -10.09 5.20 7.84
C ILE A 33 -11.57 4.96 7.53
N ILE A 34 -12.26 4.10 8.28
CA ILE A 34 -13.70 3.90 8.17
C ILE A 34 -14.45 5.18 8.59
N THR A 35 -14.00 5.84 9.64
CA THR A 35 -14.56 7.12 10.09
C THR A 35 -14.41 8.21 9.01
N GLU A 36 -13.27 8.28 8.33
CA GLU A 36 -13.01 9.26 7.27
C GLU A 36 -13.98 9.12 6.07
N VAL A 37 -14.42 7.90 5.75
CA VAL A 37 -15.47 7.66 4.74
C VAL A 37 -16.89 7.69 5.33
N LYS A 38 -17.06 8.24 6.54
CA LYS A 38 -18.35 8.37 7.25
C LYS A 38 -19.05 7.03 7.48
N GLY A 39 -18.29 5.97 7.72
CA GLY A 39 -18.80 4.62 7.97
C GLY A 39 -19.16 3.83 6.70
N ASP A 40 -19.13 4.43 5.53
CA ASP A 40 -19.42 3.71 4.28
C ASP A 40 -18.19 2.92 3.78
N VAL A 41 -17.99 1.75 4.36
CA VAL A 41 -16.89 0.82 4.01
C VAL A 41 -16.94 0.36 2.54
N THR A 42 -18.10 0.48 1.87
CA THR A 42 -18.22 0.13 0.44
C THR A 42 -17.43 1.06 -0.47
N ARG A 43 -17.03 2.23 0.04
CA ARG A 43 -16.17 3.20 -0.63
C ARG A 43 -14.68 2.97 -0.39
N LEU A 44 -14.30 2.00 0.44
CA LEU A 44 -12.90 1.64 0.69
C LEU A 44 -12.45 0.51 -0.23
N ARG A 45 -11.32 0.71 -0.87
CA ARG A 45 -10.58 -0.27 -1.68
C ARG A 45 -9.08 -0.19 -1.32
N PRO A 46 -8.70 -0.56 -0.09
CA PRO A 46 -7.32 -0.41 0.39
C PRO A 46 -6.30 -1.09 -0.52
N HIS A 47 -5.13 -0.47 -0.69
CA HIS A 47 -4.04 -1.05 -1.45
C HIS A 47 -3.16 -1.94 -0.58
N ILE A 48 -3.12 -3.24 -0.84
CA ILE A 48 -2.42 -4.22 -0.01
C ILE A 48 -0.89 -4.27 -0.22
N LYS A 49 -0.35 -3.52 -1.19
CA LYS A 49 1.08 -3.51 -1.51
C LYS A 49 1.99 -3.13 -0.34
N THR A 50 1.43 -2.46 0.68
CA THR A 50 2.18 -2.04 1.86
C THR A 50 2.50 -3.20 2.77
N HIS A 51 1.49 -4.02 3.10
CA HIS A 51 1.64 -5.12 4.07
C HIS A 51 1.89 -6.48 3.42
N LYS A 52 1.22 -6.82 2.30
CA LYS A 52 1.39 -8.11 1.58
C LYS A 52 1.09 -9.37 2.43
N MET A 53 0.27 -9.23 3.47
CA MET A 53 -0.06 -10.24 4.48
C MET A 53 -1.53 -10.64 4.41
N GLY A 54 -1.81 -11.92 4.62
CA GLY A 54 -3.17 -12.45 4.65
C GLY A 54 -3.93 -12.03 5.90
N GLU A 55 -3.26 -12.00 7.03
CA GLU A 55 -3.83 -11.67 8.33
C GLU A 55 -4.42 -10.24 8.35
N VAL A 56 -3.76 -9.29 7.70
CA VAL A 56 -4.31 -7.92 7.53
C VAL A 56 -5.56 -7.92 6.66
N LEU A 57 -5.67 -8.83 5.67
CA LEU A 57 -6.89 -8.98 4.87
C LEU A 57 -8.07 -9.49 5.72
N GLU A 58 -7.82 -10.41 6.67
CA GLU A 58 -8.85 -10.84 7.61
C GLU A 58 -9.33 -9.68 8.48
N LEU A 59 -8.43 -8.85 9.00
CA LEU A 59 -8.80 -7.63 9.75
C LEU A 59 -9.67 -6.69 8.92
N PHE A 60 -9.41 -6.55 7.61
CA PHE A 60 -10.26 -5.75 6.72
C PHE A 60 -11.66 -6.37 6.57
N LYS A 61 -11.76 -7.69 6.36
CA LYS A 61 -13.03 -8.42 6.25
C LYS A 61 -13.87 -8.29 7.52
N ASP A 62 -13.25 -8.43 8.69
CA ASP A 62 -13.92 -8.31 10.00
C ASP A 62 -14.57 -6.93 10.17
N LYS A 63 -14.04 -5.91 9.51
CA LYS A 63 -14.59 -4.54 9.47
C LYS A 63 -15.51 -4.28 8.26
N GLY A 64 -15.84 -5.32 7.47
CA GLY A 64 -16.71 -5.22 6.30
C GLY A 64 -16.06 -4.62 5.05
N ILE A 65 -14.73 -4.44 5.04
CA ILE A 65 -13.99 -3.98 3.86
C ILE A 65 -13.76 -5.17 2.92
N ASN A 66 -14.59 -5.25 1.88
CA ASN A 66 -14.66 -6.38 0.95
C ASN A 66 -14.06 -6.10 -0.43
N LYS A 67 -13.41 -4.96 -0.61
CA LYS A 67 -12.74 -4.57 -1.85
C LYS A 67 -11.29 -4.22 -1.55
N VAL A 68 -10.38 -4.65 -2.42
CA VAL A 68 -8.95 -4.33 -2.29
C VAL A 68 -8.31 -3.98 -3.63
N LYS A 69 -7.18 -3.31 -3.56
CA LYS A 69 -6.30 -2.99 -4.70
C LYS A 69 -4.95 -3.68 -4.53
N CYS A 70 -4.42 -4.22 -5.63
CA CYS A 70 -3.17 -4.96 -5.69
C CYS A 70 -2.22 -4.37 -6.71
N ALA A 71 -0.91 -4.53 -6.53
CA ALA A 71 0.12 -4.11 -7.50
C ALA A 71 0.73 -5.29 -8.27
N THR A 72 0.50 -6.54 -7.84
CA THR A 72 1.04 -7.74 -8.49
C THR A 72 0.00 -8.85 -8.54
N ILE A 73 0.19 -9.81 -9.47
CA ILE A 73 -0.67 -11.00 -9.53
C ILE A 73 -0.52 -11.85 -8.26
N ALA A 74 0.66 -11.89 -7.64
CA ALA A 74 0.85 -12.57 -6.36
C ALA A 74 0.04 -11.93 -5.23
N GLU A 75 -0.03 -10.59 -5.18
CA GLU A 75 -0.93 -9.90 -4.23
C GLU A 75 -2.39 -10.22 -4.51
N ALA A 76 -2.81 -10.26 -5.78
CA ALA A 76 -4.18 -10.64 -6.14
C ALA A 76 -4.48 -12.12 -5.79
N GLU A 77 -3.51 -13.02 -5.95
CA GLU A 77 -3.62 -14.41 -5.53
C GLU A 77 -3.76 -14.53 -4.00
N LEU A 78 -2.97 -13.78 -3.23
CA LEU A 78 -3.11 -13.72 -1.77
C LEU A 78 -4.52 -13.27 -1.37
N CYS A 79 -5.05 -12.22 -1.99
CA CYS A 79 -6.42 -11.75 -1.72
C CYS A 79 -7.46 -12.82 -2.07
N ALA A 80 -7.26 -13.57 -3.15
CA ALA A 80 -8.15 -14.66 -3.53
C ALA A 80 -8.09 -15.85 -2.57
N MET A 81 -6.91 -16.19 -2.04
CA MET A 81 -6.73 -17.22 -1.01
C MET A 81 -7.49 -16.87 0.28
N HIS A 82 -7.58 -15.57 0.60
CA HIS A 82 -8.35 -15.04 1.74
C HIS A 82 -9.80 -14.68 1.40
N HIS A 83 -10.29 -15.11 0.22
CA HIS A 83 -11.68 -14.93 -0.22
C HIS A 83 -12.17 -13.47 -0.21
N ILE A 84 -11.31 -12.51 -0.55
CA ILE A 84 -11.73 -11.11 -0.73
C ILE A 84 -12.67 -11.01 -1.95
N PRO A 85 -13.90 -10.52 -1.80
CA PRO A 85 -14.92 -10.58 -2.85
C PRO A 85 -14.61 -9.78 -4.11
N ASP A 86 -13.91 -8.61 -4.00
CA ASP A 86 -13.64 -7.71 -5.14
C ASP A 86 -12.17 -7.26 -5.13
N ILE A 87 -11.41 -7.73 -6.13
CA ILE A 87 -9.97 -7.58 -6.24
C ILE A 87 -9.64 -6.79 -7.51
N LEU A 88 -9.01 -5.62 -7.36
CA LEU A 88 -8.50 -4.80 -8.46
C LEU A 88 -6.98 -4.92 -8.57
N LEU A 89 -6.49 -5.55 -9.62
CA LEU A 89 -5.09 -5.48 -10.01
C LEU A 89 -4.81 -4.13 -10.69
N ALA A 90 -4.28 -3.17 -9.95
CA ALA A 90 -3.90 -1.84 -10.46
C ALA A 90 -2.52 -1.89 -11.15
N TYR A 91 -2.40 -2.79 -12.12
CA TYR A 91 -1.23 -3.01 -12.95
C TYR A 91 -1.66 -3.62 -14.27
N GLN A 92 -1.13 -3.13 -15.39
CA GLN A 92 -1.48 -3.60 -16.72
C GLN A 92 -0.92 -5.01 -16.95
N PRO A 93 -1.78 -6.04 -17.21
CA PRO A 93 -1.32 -7.40 -17.52
C PRO A 93 -0.90 -7.49 -19.00
N THR A 94 0.15 -6.78 -19.38
CA THR A 94 0.65 -6.71 -20.75
C THR A 94 1.55 -7.91 -21.06
N GLY A 95 1.36 -8.48 -22.23
CA GLY A 95 2.10 -9.62 -22.77
C GLY A 95 1.53 -10.98 -22.33
N ALA A 96 1.66 -11.96 -23.22
CA ALA A 96 0.99 -13.26 -23.15
C ALA A 96 1.22 -14.03 -21.82
N VAL A 97 2.42 -13.92 -21.24
CA VAL A 97 2.74 -14.62 -19.99
C VAL A 97 1.92 -14.09 -18.81
N LYS A 98 1.85 -12.75 -18.66
CA LYS A 98 1.07 -12.13 -17.58
C LYS A 98 -0.43 -12.32 -17.80
N GLN A 99 -0.89 -12.21 -19.04
CA GLN A 99 -2.30 -12.41 -19.40
C GLN A 99 -2.77 -13.85 -19.12
N LYS A 100 -1.97 -14.86 -19.48
CA LYS A 100 -2.27 -16.26 -19.16
C LYS A 100 -2.28 -16.51 -17.64
N ARG A 101 -1.33 -15.92 -16.93
CA ARG A 101 -1.26 -16.02 -15.47
C ARG A 101 -2.47 -15.35 -14.82
N TRP A 102 -2.89 -14.17 -15.30
CA TRP A 102 -4.09 -13.49 -14.85
C TRP A 102 -5.34 -14.31 -15.13
N LEU A 103 -5.48 -14.88 -16.33
CA LEU A 103 -6.59 -15.77 -16.69
C LEU A 103 -6.65 -16.99 -15.75
N ALA A 104 -5.52 -17.65 -15.49
CA ALA A 104 -5.45 -18.79 -14.59
C ALA A 104 -5.95 -18.46 -13.18
N LEU A 105 -5.67 -17.26 -12.67
CA LEU A 105 -6.19 -16.80 -11.38
C LEU A 105 -7.72 -16.67 -11.41
N LEU A 106 -8.29 -16.04 -12.45
CA LEU A 106 -9.73 -15.88 -12.61
C LEU A 106 -10.45 -17.25 -12.71
N GLN A 107 -9.86 -18.18 -13.44
CA GLN A 107 -10.41 -19.52 -13.63
C GLN A 107 -10.34 -20.36 -12.36
N LYS A 108 -9.33 -20.16 -11.50
CA LYS A 108 -9.20 -20.87 -10.22
C LYS A 108 -10.18 -20.37 -9.17
N TYR A 109 -10.48 -19.08 -9.13
CA TYR A 109 -11.32 -18.45 -8.10
C TYR A 109 -12.60 -17.83 -8.69
N THR A 110 -13.42 -18.65 -9.31
CA THR A 110 -14.59 -18.23 -10.11
C THR A 110 -15.69 -17.51 -9.32
N SER A 111 -15.73 -17.69 -8.00
CA SER A 111 -16.71 -17.02 -7.12
C SER A 111 -16.33 -15.57 -6.79
N LEU A 112 -15.09 -15.14 -7.10
CA LEU A 112 -14.58 -13.82 -6.77
C LEU A 112 -14.65 -12.88 -7.98
N SER A 113 -14.73 -11.59 -7.70
CA SER A 113 -14.73 -10.53 -8.71
C SER A 113 -13.31 -10.01 -8.93
N PHE A 114 -12.76 -10.23 -10.12
CA PHE A 114 -11.47 -9.69 -10.51
C PHE A 114 -11.61 -8.58 -11.54
N SER A 115 -10.82 -7.54 -11.40
CA SER A 115 -10.68 -6.47 -12.39
C SER A 115 -9.21 -6.07 -12.52
N THR A 116 -8.85 -5.47 -13.64
CA THR A 116 -7.52 -4.93 -13.86
C THR A 116 -7.60 -3.59 -14.59
N ILE A 117 -6.47 -2.98 -14.87
CA ILE A 117 -6.40 -1.69 -15.56
C ILE A 117 -5.78 -1.85 -16.96
N THR A 118 -6.15 -0.94 -17.84
CA THR A 118 -5.49 -0.73 -19.14
C THR A 118 -5.43 0.75 -19.47
N ASP A 119 -4.49 1.15 -20.31
CA ASP A 119 -4.32 2.52 -20.80
C ASP A 119 -4.18 2.57 -22.34
N ASN A 120 -4.39 1.44 -23.01
CA ASN A 120 -4.27 1.33 -24.46
C ASN A 120 -5.25 0.29 -25.02
N PHE A 121 -5.56 0.45 -26.31
CA PHE A 121 -6.48 -0.44 -27.03
C PHE A 121 -5.90 -1.84 -27.25
N GLU A 122 -4.61 -1.92 -27.53
CA GLU A 122 -3.91 -3.15 -27.90
C GLU A 122 -4.02 -4.19 -26.77
N THR A 123 -3.71 -3.80 -25.54
CA THR A 123 -3.84 -4.69 -24.37
C THR A 123 -5.31 -5.09 -24.12
N ALA A 124 -6.27 -4.17 -24.32
CA ALA A 124 -7.68 -4.50 -24.17
C ALA A 124 -8.16 -5.49 -25.24
N ASP A 125 -7.73 -5.34 -26.49
CA ASP A 125 -8.04 -6.24 -27.61
C ASP A 125 -7.40 -7.64 -27.42
N GLU A 126 -6.15 -7.69 -26.95
CA GLU A 126 -5.51 -8.97 -26.59
C GLU A 126 -6.28 -9.71 -25.48
N LEU A 127 -6.71 -9.00 -24.44
CA LEU A 127 -7.54 -9.58 -23.36
C LEU A 127 -8.92 -10.01 -23.89
N SER A 128 -9.52 -9.24 -24.81
CA SER A 128 -10.77 -9.60 -25.47
C SER A 128 -10.64 -10.92 -26.23
N LYS A 129 -9.61 -11.06 -27.07
CA LYS A 129 -9.32 -12.29 -27.84
C LYS A 129 -9.06 -13.48 -26.90
N LEU A 130 -8.30 -13.26 -25.84
CA LEU A 130 -8.05 -14.27 -24.82
C LEU A 130 -9.35 -14.68 -24.12
N GLY A 131 -10.22 -13.72 -23.83
CA GLY A 131 -11.54 -13.94 -23.24
C GLY A 131 -12.46 -14.75 -24.13
N GLN A 132 -12.52 -14.43 -25.42
CA GLN A 132 -13.30 -15.20 -26.39
C GLN A 132 -12.84 -16.66 -26.48
N SER A 133 -11.53 -16.87 -26.56
CA SER A 133 -10.94 -18.22 -26.66
C SER A 133 -11.14 -19.08 -25.39
N ASN A 134 -11.45 -18.47 -24.24
CA ASN A 134 -11.55 -19.16 -22.94
C ASN A 134 -12.91 -18.97 -22.26
N ASN A 135 -13.90 -18.39 -22.95
CA ASN A 135 -15.22 -18.06 -22.39
C ASN A 135 -15.11 -17.26 -21.06
N GLN A 136 -14.17 -16.31 -21.01
CA GLN A 136 -13.91 -15.47 -19.85
C GLN A 136 -14.23 -14.00 -20.17
N VAL A 137 -14.93 -13.31 -19.26
CA VAL A 137 -15.10 -11.85 -19.32
C VAL A 137 -14.06 -11.17 -18.47
N PHE A 138 -13.27 -10.28 -19.06
CA PHE A 138 -12.33 -9.42 -18.32
C PHE A 138 -12.98 -8.09 -17.96
N ARG A 139 -12.85 -7.70 -16.68
CA ARG A 139 -13.31 -6.41 -16.15
C ARG A 139 -12.15 -5.43 -16.17
N LEU A 140 -12.29 -4.30 -16.87
CA LEU A 140 -11.23 -3.32 -17.06
C LEU A 140 -11.62 -1.94 -16.54
N TYR A 141 -10.71 -1.30 -15.83
CA TYR A 141 -10.72 0.13 -15.61
C TYR A 141 -9.76 0.81 -16.58
N LEU A 142 -10.11 1.98 -17.09
CA LEU A 142 -9.15 2.80 -17.81
C LEU A 142 -8.24 3.50 -16.79
N ASP A 143 -6.92 3.27 -16.92
CA ASP A 143 -5.91 3.95 -16.11
C ASP A 143 -5.67 5.36 -16.64
N MET A 144 -5.77 6.36 -15.77
CA MET A 144 -5.66 7.77 -16.14
C MET A 144 -4.36 8.36 -15.63
N ASN A 145 -3.59 8.96 -16.55
CA ASN A 145 -2.44 9.79 -16.18
C ASN A 145 -2.92 11.22 -15.86
N VAL A 146 -2.92 11.54 -14.60
CA VAL A 146 -3.34 12.85 -14.07
C VAL A 146 -2.17 13.77 -13.71
N GLY A 147 -0.97 13.44 -14.18
CA GLY A 147 0.25 14.21 -13.93
C GLY A 147 1.41 13.39 -13.37
N MET A 148 1.15 12.14 -12.91
CA MET A 148 2.21 11.25 -12.39
C MET A 148 3.22 10.85 -13.47
N ASN A 149 2.82 10.85 -14.76
CA ASN A 149 3.65 10.53 -15.92
C ASN A 149 4.38 9.18 -15.82
N ARG A 150 3.70 8.17 -15.26
CA ARG A 150 4.21 6.82 -15.07
C ARG A 150 3.47 5.80 -15.95
N THR A 151 2.16 5.75 -15.84
CA THR A 151 1.24 4.94 -16.66
C THR A 151 -0.05 5.73 -16.87
N GLY A 152 -0.92 5.23 -17.72
CA GLY A 152 -2.24 5.78 -17.91
C GLY A 152 -2.38 6.72 -19.13
N VAL A 153 -3.60 6.88 -19.58
CA VAL A 153 -3.97 7.81 -20.66
C VAL A 153 -4.04 9.22 -20.09
N HIS A 154 -3.39 10.17 -20.75
CA HIS A 154 -3.37 11.55 -20.25
C HIS A 154 -4.78 12.15 -20.23
N TYR A 155 -5.19 12.70 -19.09
CA TYR A 155 -6.56 13.18 -18.85
C TYR A 155 -7.02 14.34 -19.76
N LYS A 156 -6.08 15.06 -20.39
CA LYS A 156 -6.37 16.10 -21.39
C LYS A 156 -6.39 15.57 -22.83
N SER A 157 -6.19 14.25 -23.04
CA SER A 157 -6.27 13.64 -24.37
C SER A 157 -7.71 13.29 -24.73
N LYS A 158 -7.91 12.69 -25.92
CA LYS A 158 -9.21 12.16 -26.35
C LYS A 158 -9.47 10.77 -25.77
N TRP A 159 -9.26 10.58 -24.46
CA TRP A 159 -9.38 9.30 -23.76
C TRP A 159 -10.81 8.70 -23.84
N ASN A 160 -11.84 9.54 -23.95
CA ASN A 160 -13.22 9.11 -24.16
C ASN A 160 -13.39 8.28 -25.43
N GLN A 161 -12.68 8.58 -26.53
CA GLN A 161 -12.70 7.75 -27.74
C GLN A 161 -12.13 6.35 -27.49
N LEU A 162 -11.12 6.23 -26.63
CA LEU A 162 -10.57 4.94 -26.23
C LEU A 162 -11.58 4.16 -25.38
N VAL A 163 -12.31 4.83 -24.49
CA VAL A 163 -13.39 4.22 -23.71
C VAL A 163 -14.44 3.59 -24.60
N TYR A 164 -14.95 4.33 -25.62
CA TYR A 164 -15.93 3.79 -26.56
C TYR A 164 -15.40 2.57 -27.33
N LYS A 165 -14.16 2.60 -27.78
CA LYS A 165 -13.54 1.46 -28.48
C LYS A 165 -13.44 0.23 -27.57
N ILE A 166 -13.00 0.41 -26.33
CA ILE A 166 -12.85 -0.69 -25.36
C ILE A 166 -14.23 -1.24 -24.96
N ALA A 167 -15.23 -0.39 -24.78
CA ALA A 167 -16.59 -0.81 -24.40
C ALA A 167 -17.28 -1.69 -25.47
N GLN A 168 -16.84 -1.61 -26.74
CA GLN A 168 -17.36 -2.42 -27.83
C GLN A 168 -16.67 -3.78 -27.98
N LEU A 169 -15.56 -4.02 -27.28
CA LEU A 169 -14.82 -5.27 -27.38
C LEU A 169 -15.62 -6.42 -26.77
N PRO A 170 -15.77 -7.56 -27.46
CA PRO A 170 -16.42 -8.74 -26.88
C PRO A 170 -15.59 -9.28 -25.71
N ASN A 171 -16.27 -9.88 -24.71
CA ASN A 171 -15.64 -10.42 -23.51
C ASN A 171 -14.85 -9.38 -22.67
N ILE A 172 -15.10 -8.09 -22.89
CA ILE A 172 -14.63 -6.99 -22.05
C ILE A 172 -15.84 -6.35 -21.35
N ARG A 173 -15.70 -6.10 -20.06
CA ARG A 173 -16.62 -5.26 -19.30
C ARG A 173 -15.88 -4.06 -18.76
N LEU A 174 -16.16 -2.89 -19.29
CA LEU A 174 -15.61 -1.64 -18.79
C LEU A 174 -16.25 -1.32 -17.43
N MET A 175 -15.42 -1.05 -16.42
CA MET A 175 -15.85 -0.82 -15.04
C MET A 175 -15.84 0.65 -14.64
N GLY A 176 -14.95 1.46 -15.25
CA GLY A 176 -14.78 2.86 -14.89
C GLY A 176 -13.36 3.38 -15.08
N LEU A 177 -13.00 4.39 -14.30
CA LEU A 177 -11.69 5.02 -14.30
C LEU A 177 -10.89 4.65 -13.05
N HIS A 178 -9.59 4.45 -13.21
CA HIS A 178 -8.61 4.32 -12.13
C HIS A 178 -7.63 5.49 -12.18
N ILE A 179 -7.37 6.11 -11.02
CA ILE A 179 -6.52 7.29 -10.91
C ILE A 179 -5.53 7.10 -9.76
N TYR A 180 -4.29 7.45 -10.02
CA TYR A 180 -3.27 7.56 -8.99
C TYR A 180 -2.50 8.88 -9.13
N ASP A 181 -2.61 9.71 -8.12
CA ASP A 181 -2.11 11.07 -8.05
C ASP A 181 -0.99 11.26 -7.01
N GLY A 182 -0.16 10.25 -6.83
CA GLY A 182 0.93 10.22 -5.85
C GLY A 182 2.07 11.22 -6.09
N HIS A 183 1.99 12.02 -7.15
CA HIS A 183 2.89 13.15 -7.43
C HIS A 183 2.46 14.44 -6.74
N LEU A 184 1.22 14.49 -6.21
CA LEU A 184 0.73 15.67 -5.51
C LEU A 184 1.38 15.76 -4.13
N HIS A 185 2.18 16.79 -3.95
CA HIS A 185 2.91 17.11 -2.73
C HIS A 185 2.55 18.52 -2.24
N GLY A 186 3.15 18.94 -1.14
CA GLY A 186 2.91 20.27 -0.57
C GLY A 186 1.86 20.27 0.54
N SER A 187 1.29 21.43 0.84
CA SER A 187 0.26 21.61 1.85
C SER A 187 -1.05 20.90 1.49
N LEU A 188 -1.89 20.66 2.49
CA LEU A 188 -3.23 20.09 2.27
C LEU A 188 -4.02 20.89 1.22
N LYS A 189 -3.94 22.21 1.30
CA LYS A 189 -4.66 23.11 0.38
C LYS A 189 -4.19 22.91 -1.07
N GLU A 190 -2.87 22.92 -1.32
CA GLU A 190 -2.31 22.73 -2.66
C GLU A 190 -2.72 21.36 -3.24
N ARG A 191 -2.57 20.28 -2.47
CA ARG A 191 -2.99 18.95 -2.91
C ARG A 191 -4.47 18.88 -3.25
N PHE A 192 -5.34 19.55 -2.47
CA PHE A 192 -6.78 19.58 -2.70
C PHE A 192 -7.16 20.39 -3.93
N GLU A 193 -6.55 21.56 -4.13
CA GLU A 193 -6.80 22.39 -5.30
C GLU A 193 -6.40 21.70 -6.61
N GLU A 194 -5.26 21.00 -6.62
CA GLU A 194 -4.83 20.22 -7.77
C GLU A 194 -5.71 18.98 -8.00
N ALA A 195 -6.04 18.24 -6.96
CA ALA A 195 -6.94 17.09 -7.05
C ALA A 195 -8.32 17.50 -7.56
N GLU A 196 -8.90 18.60 -7.04
CA GLU A 196 -10.19 19.14 -7.46
C GLU A 196 -10.20 19.53 -8.95
N SER A 197 -9.15 20.18 -9.42
CA SER A 197 -9.05 20.63 -10.82
C SER A 197 -9.12 19.48 -11.82
N VAL A 198 -8.51 18.36 -11.47
CA VAL A 198 -8.51 17.14 -12.28
C VAL A 198 -9.81 16.35 -12.09
N PHE A 199 -10.25 16.21 -10.85
CA PHE A 199 -11.44 15.45 -10.49
C PHE A 199 -12.70 16.01 -11.16
N SER A 200 -12.95 17.32 -11.03
CA SER A 200 -14.11 17.99 -11.61
C SER A 200 -14.18 17.83 -13.15
N LEU A 201 -13.02 17.88 -13.82
CA LEU A 201 -12.94 17.65 -15.26
C LEU A 201 -13.31 16.20 -15.61
N LEU A 202 -12.66 15.23 -14.96
CA LEU A 202 -12.87 13.80 -15.24
C LEU A 202 -14.27 13.34 -14.83
N TRP A 203 -14.81 13.88 -13.74
CA TRP A 203 -16.13 13.53 -13.27
C TRP A 203 -17.21 13.95 -14.27
N ARG A 204 -17.15 15.19 -14.77
CA ARG A 204 -18.07 15.68 -15.80
C ARG A 204 -18.02 14.85 -17.07
N GLU A 205 -16.81 14.49 -17.54
CA GLU A 205 -16.66 13.65 -18.73
C GLU A 205 -17.16 12.22 -18.47
N LEU A 206 -17.00 11.71 -17.25
CA LEU A 206 -17.51 10.40 -16.85
C LEU A 206 -19.04 10.36 -16.88
N ASP A 207 -19.72 11.40 -16.38
CA ASP A 207 -21.17 11.51 -16.40
C ASP A 207 -21.71 11.48 -17.83
N LEU A 208 -21.09 12.25 -18.73
CA LEU A 208 -21.45 12.24 -20.16
C LEU A 208 -21.22 10.87 -20.81
N LEU A 209 -20.15 10.17 -20.43
CA LEU A 209 -19.88 8.82 -20.92
C LEU A 209 -20.92 7.82 -20.42
N GLN A 210 -21.33 7.88 -19.15
CA GLN A 210 -22.36 7.01 -18.58
C GLN A 210 -23.71 7.18 -19.30
N GLU A 211 -24.10 8.41 -19.57
CA GLU A 211 -25.32 8.72 -20.36
C GLU A 211 -25.26 8.08 -21.75
N ASN A 212 -24.14 8.24 -22.45
CA ASN A 212 -23.97 7.71 -23.82
C ASN A 212 -23.82 6.19 -23.89
N LEU A 213 -23.20 5.57 -22.89
CA LEU A 213 -23.00 4.12 -22.81
C LEU A 213 -24.20 3.38 -22.26
N GLY A 214 -25.08 4.05 -21.50
CA GLY A 214 -26.28 3.48 -20.89
C GLY A 214 -26.00 2.59 -19.66
N PHE A 215 -24.81 2.72 -19.03
CA PHE A 215 -24.46 2.02 -17.79
C PHE A 215 -23.53 2.84 -16.90
N SER A 216 -23.54 2.57 -15.60
CA SER A 216 -22.74 3.29 -14.62
C SER A 216 -21.28 2.85 -14.66
N LEU A 217 -20.39 3.83 -14.52
CA LEU A 217 -18.93 3.66 -14.41
C LEU A 217 -18.45 4.07 -13.02
N LYS A 218 -17.53 3.29 -12.46
CA LYS A 218 -16.93 3.57 -11.15
C LYS A 218 -15.74 4.52 -11.27
N PHE A 219 -15.46 5.22 -10.19
CA PHE A 219 -14.29 6.08 -10.05
C PHE A 219 -13.42 5.57 -8.89
N VAL A 220 -12.26 5.02 -9.17
CA VAL A 220 -11.30 4.51 -8.18
C VAL A 220 -10.13 5.47 -8.11
N ALA A 221 -9.93 6.13 -6.97
CA ALA A 221 -8.93 7.18 -6.83
C ALA A 221 -8.27 7.22 -5.45
N GLY A 222 -7.28 8.10 -5.33
CA GLY A 222 -6.64 8.49 -4.09
C GLY A 222 -5.53 7.55 -3.63
N GLY A 223 -4.31 8.13 -3.57
CA GLY A 223 -3.24 7.65 -2.73
C GLY A 223 -3.38 8.22 -1.31
N SER A 224 -2.42 7.91 -0.41
CA SER A 224 -2.47 8.44 0.97
C SER A 224 -2.50 9.98 1.01
N GLY A 225 -1.79 10.66 0.08
CA GLY A 225 -1.71 12.13 0.05
C GLY A 225 -3.03 12.85 -0.25
N THR A 226 -3.88 12.24 -1.07
CA THR A 226 -5.14 12.83 -1.56
C THR A 226 -6.38 12.11 -1.03
N PHE A 227 -6.19 11.09 -0.21
CA PHE A 227 -7.28 10.31 0.37
C PHE A 227 -8.36 11.19 1.04
N PRO A 228 -8.05 12.20 1.88
CA PRO A 228 -9.09 13.00 2.52
C PRO A 228 -9.95 13.78 1.53
N PHE A 229 -9.38 14.23 0.41
CA PHE A 229 -10.12 14.88 -0.67
C PHE A 229 -11.15 13.91 -1.28
N TYR A 230 -10.73 12.71 -1.69
CA TYR A 230 -11.62 11.74 -2.31
C TYR A 230 -12.61 11.11 -1.32
N ALA A 231 -12.25 11.01 -0.04
CA ALA A 231 -13.16 10.57 1.01
C ALA A 231 -14.35 11.53 1.20
N ALA A 232 -14.17 12.81 0.90
CA ALA A 232 -15.25 13.81 0.92
C ALA A 232 -16.18 13.74 -0.31
N GLN A 233 -15.71 13.16 -1.44
CA GLN A 233 -16.50 13.05 -2.67
C GLN A 233 -17.48 11.87 -2.58
N LYS A 234 -18.70 12.02 -3.12
CA LYS A 234 -19.63 10.90 -3.26
C LYS A 234 -19.20 9.97 -4.40
N ASP A 235 -19.58 8.71 -4.29
CA ASP A 235 -19.44 7.69 -5.36
C ASP A 235 -18.00 7.41 -5.83
N VAL A 236 -16.99 7.86 -5.06
CA VAL A 236 -15.58 7.54 -5.29
C VAL A 236 -15.15 6.39 -4.40
N GLU A 237 -14.56 5.34 -4.99
CA GLU A 237 -13.86 4.29 -4.26
C GLU A 237 -12.43 4.76 -3.93
N CYS A 238 -12.13 4.90 -2.63
CA CYS A 238 -10.85 5.40 -2.14
C CYS A 238 -9.84 4.26 -1.96
N SER A 239 -8.59 4.46 -2.44
CA SER A 239 -7.61 3.37 -2.47
C SER A 239 -6.25 3.67 -1.80
N PRO A 240 -6.20 4.26 -0.59
CA PRO A 240 -4.96 4.40 0.17
C PRO A 240 -4.46 3.04 0.65
N GLY A 241 -3.16 2.90 0.93
CA GLY A 241 -2.60 1.61 1.37
C GLY A 241 -1.74 1.72 2.62
N THR A 242 -0.96 2.79 2.75
CA THR A 242 0.03 2.92 3.82
C THR A 242 -0.60 3.21 5.19
N PHE A 243 -1.86 3.63 5.22
CA PHE A 243 -2.58 3.95 6.46
C PHE A 243 -2.51 2.84 7.51
N VAL A 244 -2.53 1.56 7.09
CA VAL A 244 -2.56 0.41 8.00
C VAL A 244 -1.32 0.34 8.89
N PHE A 245 -0.16 0.71 8.37
CA PHE A 245 1.11 0.72 9.11
C PHE A 245 1.63 2.12 9.40
N TRP A 246 1.29 3.10 8.55
CA TRP A 246 1.79 4.46 8.60
C TRP A 246 3.29 4.55 8.80
N ASP A 247 3.94 5.57 8.28
CA ASP A 247 5.40 5.70 8.39
C ASP A 247 5.84 7.13 8.68
N THR A 248 7.14 7.32 8.90
CA THR A 248 7.71 8.63 9.22
C THR A 248 7.49 9.62 8.10
N ASN A 249 7.61 9.22 6.83
CA ASN A 249 7.41 10.11 5.69
C ASN A 249 6.00 10.71 5.69
N TYR A 250 4.99 9.87 5.80
CA TYR A 250 3.61 10.37 5.82
C TYR A 250 3.27 11.11 7.12
N ARG A 251 3.82 10.71 8.26
CA ARG A 251 3.64 11.46 9.52
C ARG A 251 4.15 12.89 9.43
N ILE A 252 5.27 13.10 8.71
CA ILE A 252 5.86 14.45 8.52
C ILE A 252 5.09 15.25 7.46
N HIS A 253 4.78 14.62 6.31
CA HIS A 253 4.23 15.35 5.16
C HIS A 253 2.71 15.41 5.11
N LEU A 254 2.01 14.60 5.92
CA LEU A 254 0.55 14.55 6.01
C LEU A 254 0.08 14.69 7.48
N PRO A 255 0.46 15.77 8.20
CA PRO A 255 0.19 15.91 9.63
C PRO A 255 -1.31 16.05 9.96
N GLU A 256 -2.13 16.37 8.96
CA GLU A 256 -3.60 16.41 9.08
C GLU A 256 -4.23 15.01 9.22
N GLN A 257 -3.57 13.97 8.71
CA GLN A 257 -4.07 12.60 8.81
C GLN A 257 -3.61 11.96 10.13
N LYS A 258 -4.56 11.46 10.90
CA LYS A 258 -4.34 11.02 12.28
C LYS A 258 -4.09 9.51 12.41
N PHE A 259 -3.39 8.93 11.45
CA PHE A 259 -2.92 7.54 11.55
C PHE A 259 -1.68 7.42 12.43
N PHE A 260 -1.53 6.29 13.09
CA PHE A 260 -0.38 6.00 13.94
C PHE A 260 0.61 5.04 13.25
N PRO A 261 1.93 5.26 13.40
CA PRO A 261 2.90 4.22 13.05
C PRO A 261 2.58 2.94 13.82
N ALA A 262 2.41 1.84 13.08
CA ALA A 262 2.06 0.52 13.62
C ALA A 262 3.09 -0.55 13.24
N ALA A 263 4.17 -0.16 12.56
CA ALA A 263 5.28 -1.04 12.20
C ALA A 263 6.60 -0.42 12.68
N VAL A 264 7.40 -1.18 13.42
CA VAL A 264 8.65 -0.74 14.06
C VAL A 264 9.76 -1.75 13.76
N LEU A 265 10.90 -1.25 13.31
CA LEU A 265 12.14 -2.01 13.19
C LEU A 265 12.75 -2.20 14.56
N VAL A 266 13.21 -3.40 14.86
CA VAL A 266 13.91 -3.74 16.11
C VAL A 266 15.27 -4.32 15.76
N GLY A 267 16.32 -3.72 16.31
CA GLY A 267 17.69 -4.18 16.17
C GLY A 267 18.43 -4.17 17.51
N THR A 268 19.58 -4.79 17.55
CA THR A 268 20.41 -4.90 18.75
C THR A 268 21.71 -4.13 18.56
N ILE A 269 22.16 -3.42 19.61
CA ILE A 269 23.51 -2.85 19.65
C ILE A 269 24.51 -3.99 19.77
N ILE A 270 25.25 -4.25 18.69
CA ILE A 270 26.21 -5.36 18.61
C ILE A 270 27.65 -4.94 18.91
N SER A 271 27.96 -3.65 18.81
CA SER A 271 29.31 -3.12 19.05
C SER A 271 29.27 -1.64 19.46
N LYS A 272 30.31 -1.23 20.16
CA LYS A 272 30.60 0.18 20.51
C LYS A 272 32.04 0.50 20.06
N PRO A 273 32.24 0.94 18.79
CA PRO A 273 33.57 1.25 18.28
C PRO A 273 34.28 2.40 19.01
N SER A 274 33.50 3.31 19.61
CA SER A 274 34.00 4.37 20.51
C SER A 274 32.97 4.66 21.62
N GLU A 275 33.27 5.59 22.50
CA GLU A 275 32.38 5.98 23.60
C GLU A 275 31.01 6.44 23.09
N ASN A 276 31.00 7.21 21.99
CA ASN A 276 29.80 7.81 21.42
C ASN A 276 29.32 7.13 20.12
N THR A 277 29.91 6.01 19.71
CA THR A 277 29.53 5.30 18.49
C THR A 277 28.92 3.95 18.82
N LEU A 278 27.72 3.71 18.31
CA LEU A 278 26.98 2.45 18.44
C LEU A 278 26.85 1.80 17.07
N CYS A 279 27.07 0.50 16.99
CA CYS A 279 26.78 -0.30 15.81
C CYS A 279 25.59 -1.22 16.11
N VAL A 280 24.54 -1.14 15.27
CA VAL A 280 23.29 -1.90 15.38
C VAL A 280 23.18 -2.84 14.17
N ASP A 281 22.62 -4.02 14.36
CA ASP A 281 22.38 -5.04 13.31
C ASP A 281 21.22 -4.70 12.35
N LEU A 282 20.91 -3.42 12.17
CA LEU A 282 19.89 -2.88 11.27
C LEU A 282 20.50 -2.36 9.96
N GLY A 283 21.12 -3.22 9.16
CA GLY A 283 21.68 -2.84 7.86
C GLY A 283 20.61 -2.52 6.79
N TYR A 284 21.03 -2.04 5.61
CA TYR A 284 20.09 -1.70 4.55
C TYR A 284 19.42 -2.93 3.89
N LYS A 285 19.81 -4.15 4.23
CA LYS A 285 19.05 -5.37 3.90
C LYS A 285 17.81 -5.54 4.78
N SER A 286 17.75 -4.83 5.90
CA SER A 286 16.62 -4.83 6.83
C SER A 286 15.80 -3.53 6.79
N VAL A 287 16.32 -2.48 6.12
CA VAL A 287 15.69 -1.16 6.01
C VAL A 287 15.76 -0.67 4.58
N ALA A 288 14.66 -0.21 4.03
CA ALA A 288 14.63 0.37 2.69
C ALA A 288 15.62 1.54 2.55
N SER A 289 16.45 1.50 1.51
CA SER A 289 17.63 2.38 1.36
C SER A 289 17.57 3.31 0.13
N GLU A 290 16.40 3.46 -0.49
CA GLU A 290 16.20 4.31 -1.67
C GLU A 290 16.31 5.81 -1.37
N ASN A 291 16.20 6.19 -0.09
CA ASN A 291 16.35 7.57 0.37
C ASN A 291 17.76 7.81 0.95
N SER A 292 18.14 9.08 1.12
CA SER A 292 19.35 9.48 1.87
C SER A 292 19.32 8.92 3.29
N LEU A 293 20.47 8.80 3.95
CA LEU A 293 20.60 8.14 5.24
C LEU A 293 19.72 8.77 6.33
N ASP A 294 19.60 10.07 6.36
CA ASP A 294 18.74 10.84 7.26
C ASP A 294 17.24 10.60 7.04
N LYS A 295 16.88 9.97 5.93
CA LYS A 295 15.50 9.64 5.52
C LYS A 295 15.32 8.13 5.29
N ARG A 296 15.88 7.29 6.17
CA ARG A 296 15.67 5.83 6.12
C ARG A 296 14.84 5.34 7.28
N LEU A 297 15.08 5.88 8.47
CA LEU A 297 14.39 5.52 9.71
C LEU A 297 14.44 6.67 10.73
N THR A 298 13.55 6.61 11.73
CA THR A 298 13.55 7.51 12.90
C THR A 298 13.70 6.66 14.15
N ILE A 299 14.78 6.84 14.88
CA ILE A 299 15.02 6.15 16.15
C ILE A 299 13.99 6.62 17.21
N LEU A 300 13.44 5.67 17.95
CA LEU A 300 12.44 5.93 18.99
C LEU A 300 13.03 6.01 20.39
N ASN A 301 14.17 5.35 20.63
CA ASN A 301 14.81 5.29 21.94
C ASN A 301 15.33 6.64 22.46
N ASP A 302 15.82 7.47 21.54
CA ASP A 302 16.45 8.75 21.86
C ASP A 302 16.64 9.58 20.58
N GLU A 303 16.26 10.84 20.59
CA GLU A 303 16.47 11.77 19.46
C GLU A 303 17.95 12.13 19.24
N ASN A 304 18.80 11.89 20.24
CA ASN A 304 20.25 12.12 20.15
C ASN A 304 21.00 10.97 19.48
N LEU A 305 20.34 9.89 19.08
CA LEU A 305 20.93 8.81 18.29
C LEU A 305 20.81 9.11 16.80
N ILE A 306 21.89 9.55 16.20
CA ILE A 306 21.95 10.03 14.80
C ILE A 306 22.57 8.97 13.88
N PRO A 307 21.88 8.49 12.83
CA PRO A 307 22.46 7.62 11.82
C PRO A 307 23.61 8.31 11.06
N VAL A 308 24.81 7.74 11.13
CA VAL A 308 26.01 8.32 10.46
C VAL A 308 26.59 7.43 9.38
N SER A 309 26.32 6.11 9.40
CA SER A 309 26.73 5.18 8.35
C SER A 309 25.74 4.00 8.28
N HIS A 310 25.56 3.45 7.08
CA HIS A 310 24.63 2.33 6.84
C HIS A 310 25.21 1.41 5.78
N SER A 311 25.56 0.21 6.17
CA SER A 311 26.06 -0.85 5.30
C SER A 311 25.06 -2.00 5.19
N GLU A 312 25.45 -3.12 4.60
CA GLU A 312 24.52 -4.21 4.30
C GLU A 312 23.79 -4.74 5.53
N GLU A 313 24.54 -5.00 6.62
CA GLU A 313 24.04 -5.61 7.85
C GLU A 313 24.20 -4.70 9.09
N HIS A 314 24.71 -3.47 8.92
CA HIS A 314 25.08 -2.61 10.04
C HIS A 314 24.56 -1.19 9.85
N LEU A 315 23.96 -0.65 10.92
CA LEU A 315 23.65 0.77 11.10
C LEU A 315 24.57 1.33 12.17
N VAL A 316 25.33 2.37 11.84
CA VAL A 316 26.16 3.08 12.81
C VAL A 316 25.42 4.34 13.25
N LEU A 317 25.29 4.47 14.56
CA LEU A 317 24.68 5.61 15.22
C LEU A 317 25.74 6.39 16.00
N GLU A 318 25.72 7.71 15.90
CA GLU A 318 26.41 8.61 16.80
C GLU A 318 25.46 9.00 17.95
N ASN A 319 25.91 8.80 19.18
CA ASN A 319 25.22 9.27 20.37
C ASN A 319 25.71 10.67 20.73
N THR A 320 24.89 11.68 20.49
CA THR A 320 25.19 13.08 20.80
C THR A 320 24.67 13.53 22.17
N GLY A 321 23.98 12.62 22.89
CA GLY A 321 23.43 12.85 24.22
C GLY A 321 24.25 12.20 25.35
N ASP A 322 23.76 12.34 26.58
CA ASP A 322 24.44 11.86 27.78
C ASP A 322 24.03 10.42 28.18
N LYS A 323 22.97 9.88 27.55
CA LYS A 323 22.48 8.54 27.87
C LYS A 323 23.50 7.48 27.46
N GLN A 324 23.82 6.58 28.39
CA GLN A 324 24.76 5.49 28.14
C GLN A 324 24.03 4.24 27.66
N TYR A 325 24.53 3.66 26.58
CA TYR A 325 24.01 2.44 25.97
C TYR A 325 24.99 1.28 26.18
N ARG A 326 24.45 0.06 26.26
CA ARG A 326 25.24 -1.18 26.40
C ARG A 326 25.09 -2.06 25.17
N ILE A 327 26.08 -2.88 24.90
CA ILE A 327 25.99 -3.96 23.92
C ILE A 327 24.86 -4.91 24.37
N GLY A 328 23.99 -5.31 23.47
CA GLY A 328 22.82 -6.13 23.73
C GLY A 328 21.53 -5.33 23.98
N GLU A 329 21.60 -4.00 24.13
CA GLU A 329 20.38 -3.18 24.24
C GLU A 329 19.69 -3.06 22.86
N LEU A 330 18.35 -2.97 22.89
CA LEU A 330 17.53 -2.88 21.70
C LEU A 330 17.38 -1.44 21.21
N ILE A 331 17.43 -1.29 19.91
CA ILE A 331 17.10 -0.05 19.19
C ILE A 331 15.80 -0.27 18.43
N TYR A 332 14.86 0.65 18.61
CA TYR A 332 13.56 0.67 17.94
C TYR A 332 13.51 1.85 16.98
N ALA A 333 12.98 1.62 15.78
CA ALA A 333 12.89 2.69 14.79
C ALA A 333 11.63 2.56 13.92
N VAL A 334 11.00 3.69 13.61
CA VAL A 334 9.96 3.73 12.58
C VAL A 334 10.64 3.91 11.22
N PRO A 335 10.39 3.04 10.24
CA PRO A 335 10.94 3.23 8.90
C PRO A 335 10.41 4.52 8.28
N TYR A 336 11.25 5.20 7.52
CA TYR A 336 10.82 6.39 6.76
C TYR A 336 9.84 5.99 5.65
N HIS A 337 10.07 4.83 4.98
CA HIS A 337 9.20 4.27 3.96
C HIS A 337 8.90 2.80 4.26
N ILE A 338 7.73 2.54 4.83
CA ILE A 338 7.34 1.19 5.29
C ILE A 338 7.11 0.20 4.15
N CYS A 339 6.58 0.62 2.99
CA CYS A 339 6.22 -0.31 1.92
C CYS A 339 7.40 -1.16 1.40
N PRO A 340 8.54 -0.57 0.98
CA PRO A 340 9.71 -1.37 0.59
C PRO A 340 10.37 -2.05 1.78
N THR A 341 10.36 -1.46 2.98
CA THR A 341 10.92 -2.06 4.19
C THR A 341 10.19 -3.37 4.55
N CYS A 342 8.86 -3.36 4.59
CA CYS A 342 8.07 -4.56 4.87
C CYS A 342 8.38 -5.69 3.87
N ALA A 343 8.62 -5.37 2.60
CA ALA A 343 8.94 -6.36 1.58
C ALA A 343 10.33 -7.01 1.72
N LEU A 344 11.21 -6.52 2.61
CA LEU A 344 12.51 -7.15 2.91
C LEU A 344 12.37 -8.36 3.85
N TYR A 345 11.29 -8.44 4.61
CA TYR A 345 11.07 -9.48 5.61
C TYR A 345 10.19 -10.61 5.08
N ASP A 346 10.52 -11.86 5.43
CA ASP A 346 9.66 -13.02 5.16
C ASP A 346 8.46 -13.05 6.10
N THR A 347 8.70 -12.67 7.36
CA THR A 347 7.70 -12.62 8.44
C THR A 347 7.84 -11.32 9.23
N VAL A 348 6.80 -10.98 9.99
CA VAL A 348 6.80 -9.89 10.96
C VAL A 348 6.35 -10.41 12.31
N GLN A 349 6.92 -9.85 13.40
CA GLN A 349 6.54 -10.20 14.76
C GLN A 349 5.33 -9.38 15.19
N VAL A 350 4.32 -10.02 15.75
CA VAL A 350 3.05 -9.39 16.10
C VAL A 350 2.99 -9.07 17.58
N VAL A 351 2.80 -7.80 17.91
CA VAL A 351 2.81 -7.27 19.27
C VAL A 351 1.39 -6.91 19.70
N ASN A 352 0.99 -7.39 20.89
CA ASN A 352 -0.31 -7.10 21.50
C ASN A 352 -0.27 -5.80 22.35
N SER A 353 -1.43 -5.43 22.91
CA SER A 353 -1.58 -4.26 23.79
C SER A 353 -0.86 -4.39 25.15
N GLN A 354 -0.39 -5.58 25.52
CA GLN A 354 0.46 -5.86 26.66
C GLN A 354 1.96 -5.77 26.35
N HIS A 355 2.29 -5.32 25.12
CA HIS A 355 3.67 -5.23 24.61
C HIS A 355 4.39 -6.57 24.46
N GLU A 356 3.65 -7.65 24.27
CA GLU A 356 4.19 -8.99 24.11
C GLU A 356 4.15 -9.41 22.64
N ILE A 357 5.23 -10.03 22.13
CA ILE A 357 5.18 -10.75 20.87
C ILE A 357 4.41 -12.05 21.12
N TYR A 358 3.24 -12.17 20.48
CA TYR A 358 2.33 -13.31 20.67
C TYR A 358 2.09 -14.13 19.40
N ASP A 359 2.45 -13.58 18.22
CA ASP A 359 2.21 -14.23 16.93
C ASP A 359 3.28 -13.81 15.91
N GLU A 360 3.28 -14.46 14.75
CA GLU A 360 4.13 -14.13 13.60
C GLU A 360 3.29 -14.20 12.33
N TRP A 361 3.30 -13.11 11.53
CA TRP A 361 2.58 -13.04 10.26
C TRP A 361 3.52 -13.13 9.06
N THR A 362 3.09 -13.86 8.04
CA THR A 362 3.89 -14.05 6.82
C THR A 362 3.64 -12.94 5.80
N VAL A 363 4.70 -12.30 5.31
CA VAL A 363 4.67 -11.34 4.20
C VAL A 363 4.60 -12.09 2.86
N LEU A 364 3.58 -12.94 2.69
CA LEU A 364 3.54 -13.97 1.64
C LEU A 364 3.64 -13.39 0.22
N ALA A 365 2.95 -12.27 -0.04
CA ALA A 365 2.92 -11.67 -1.38
C ALA A 365 4.15 -10.79 -1.70
N ARG A 366 5.21 -10.81 -0.86
CA ARG A 366 6.54 -10.31 -1.27
C ARG A 366 7.14 -11.20 -2.35
N LYS A 367 6.77 -12.46 -2.40
CA LYS A 367 7.08 -13.37 -3.51
C LYS A 367 6.41 -12.85 -4.79
N ARG A 368 7.13 -12.96 -5.92
CA ARG A 368 6.55 -12.57 -7.22
C ARG A 368 5.60 -13.63 -7.77
N LYS A 369 5.66 -14.82 -7.23
CA LYS A 369 4.79 -15.96 -7.52
C LYS A 369 4.52 -16.72 -6.22
N ILE A 370 3.23 -17.05 -5.95
CA ILE A 370 2.82 -17.93 -4.85
C ILE A 370 2.61 -19.33 -5.46
N ASN A 371 1.47 -19.55 -6.12
CA ASN A 371 1.18 -20.83 -6.79
C ASN A 371 0.93 -20.63 -8.31
N ILE A 372 0.40 -19.48 -8.71
CA ILE A 372 0.02 -19.13 -10.10
C ILE A 372 1.05 -18.26 -10.78
#